data_70d0781ba40b206d14c45e7c1700d889
#
_entry.id   70d0781ba40b206d14c45e7c1700d889
#
_cell.length_a   1.000
_cell.length_b   1.000
_cell.length_c   1.000
_cell.angle_alpha   90.00
_cell.angle_beta   90.00
_cell.angle_gamma   90.00
#
_symmetry.space_group_name_H-M   'P 1'
#
loop_
_entity.id
_entity.type
_entity.pdbx_description
1 polymer ?
#
loop_
_entity_poly.entity_id
_entity_poly.type
_entity_poly.pdbx_seq_one_letter_code
_entity_poly.pdbx_strand_id
1 'polypeptide(L)'
;DSYFTALHHWMRHQDGSEIVADYLLEYPIERGAIPGKAPHTSSYNEALALSRGPIERGVADAVEDGLAGFRGGWISVQAVQRLMVDKSIRTVSAATLEGIVEAMGYKRMGRSVRCYLQEDRNGRSALFHLDGSAPVEWYGPQQGYE
;
A
#
# COMPACT_ATOMS: atom_id res chain seq x y z
N ASP A 1 -35.21 5.60 20.60
CA ASP A 1 -34.53 5.17 21.85
C ASP A 1 -35.16 3.95 22.50
N SER A 2 -36.49 3.73 22.39
CA SER A 2 -37.20 2.59 23.04
C SER A 2 -36.75 1.22 22.52
N TYR A 3 -36.45 1.08 21.24
CA TYR A 3 -36.00 -0.17 20.61
C TYR A 3 -34.70 -0.71 21.22
N PHE A 4 -33.70 0.11 21.31
CA PHE A 4 -32.39 -0.30 21.86
C PHE A 4 -32.49 -0.62 23.36
N THR A 5 -33.30 0.11 24.09
CA THR A 5 -33.57 -0.18 25.51
C THR A 5 -34.24 -1.54 25.67
N ALA A 6 -35.25 -1.84 24.86
CA ALA A 6 -35.93 -3.13 24.87
C ALA A 6 -34.98 -4.26 24.44
N LEU A 7 -34.17 -4.05 23.40
CA LEU A 7 -33.16 -5.02 22.94
C LEU A 7 -32.13 -5.34 24.02
N HIS A 8 -31.59 -4.32 24.68
CA HIS A 8 -30.63 -4.51 25.77
C HIS A 8 -31.26 -5.20 26.98
N HIS A 9 -32.51 -4.87 27.28
CA HIS A 9 -33.24 -5.58 28.36
C HIS A 9 -33.43 -7.05 28.02
N TRP A 10 -33.88 -7.38 26.81
CA TRP A 10 -34.03 -8.74 26.33
C TRP A 10 -32.72 -9.52 26.36
N MET A 11 -31.63 -8.94 25.86
CA MET A 11 -30.30 -9.58 25.86
C MET A 11 -29.78 -9.87 27.25
N ARG A 12 -30.04 -8.99 28.26
CA ARG A 12 -29.46 -9.11 29.60
C ARG A 12 -30.33 -9.84 30.60
N HIS A 13 -31.65 -9.86 30.40
CA HIS A 13 -32.61 -10.33 31.42
C HIS A 13 -33.60 -11.40 30.92
N GLN A 14 -33.53 -11.77 29.64
CA GLN A 14 -34.43 -12.76 29.03
C GLN A 14 -33.65 -13.74 28.14
N ASP A 15 -32.43 -14.07 28.53
CA ASP A 15 -31.54 -15.05 27.89
C ASP A 15 -31.30 -14.80 26.40
N GLY A 16 -31.52 -13.54 25.95
CA GLY A 16 -31.36 -13.17 24.53
C GLY A 16 -29.95 -13.40 24.01
N SER A 17 -28.93 -13.22 24.85
CA SER A 17 -27.53 -13.50 24.48
C SER A 17 -27.28 -14.98 24.25
N GLU A 18 -27.86 -15.84 25.07
CA GLU A 18 -27.73 -17.30 24.94
C GLU A 18 -28.46 -17.80 23.69
N ILE A 19 -29.67 -17.32 23.46
CA ILE A 19 -30.48 -17.66 22.27
C ILE A 19 -29.72 -17.28 20.98
N VAL A 20 -29.11 -16.08 20.95
CA VAL A 20 -28.31 -15.65 19.78
C VAL A 20 -27.07 -16.51 19.64
N ALA A 21 -26.38 -16.84 20.73
CA ALA A 21 -25.21 -17.70 20.70
C ALA A 21 -25.52 -19.09 20.17
N ASP A 22 -26.58 -19.72 20.65
CA ASP A 22 -27.03 -21.04 20.20
C ASP A 22 -27.43 -21.02 18.72
N TYR A 23 -28.17 -20.00 18.29
CA TYR A 23 -28.49 -19.81 16.87
C TYR A 23 -27.24 -19.69 15.98
N LEU A 24 -26.22 -18.91 16.42
CA LEU A 24 -24.99 -18.73 15.67
C LEU A 24 -24.11 -19.99 15.63
N LEU A 25 -24.14 -20.81 16.71
CA LEU A 25 -23.41 -22.08 16.76
C LEU A 25 -24.03 -23.14 15.85
N GLU A 26 -25.34 -23.13 15.68
CA GLU A 26 -26.07 -24.07 14.82
C GLU A 26 -26.20 -23.59 13.38
N TYR A 27 -25.88 -22.31 13.13
CA TYR A 27 -26.03 -21.72 11.79
C TYR A 27 -25.11 -22.40 10.77
N PRO A 28 -25.65 -23.00 9.71
CA PRO A 28 -24.86 -23.70 8.71
C PRO A 28 -24.06 -22.72 7.88
N ILE A 29 -22.78 -22.58 8.20
CA ILE A 29 -21.86 -21.79 7.38
C ILE A 29 -21.32 -22.70 6.26
N GLU A 30 -21.64 -22.41 5.01
CA GLU A 30 -21.05 -23.09 3.87
C GLU A 30 -19.52 -22.96 3.90
N ARG A 31 -18.80 -24.07 3.73
CA ARG A 31 -17.32 -24.11 3.82
C ARG A 31 -16.60 -23.14 2.90
N GLY A 32 -17.26 -22.65 1.84
CA GLY A 32 -16.73 -21.64 0.92
C GLY A 32 -17.06 -20.19 1.31
N ALA A 33 -17.91 -19.98 2.33
CA ALA A 33 -18.39 -18.65 2.72
C ALA A 33 -17.46 -17.91 3.69
N ILE A 34 -16.40 -18.58 4.21
CA ILE A 34 -15.43 -17.93 5.08
C ILE A 34 -14.29 -17.41 4.19
N PRO A 35 -14.27 -16.12 3.82
CA PRO A 35 -13.16 -15.58 3.08
C PRO A 35 -11.90 -15.61 3.95
N GLY A 36 -10.80 -16.18 3.46
CA GLY A 36 -9.52 -16.21 4.17
C GLY A 36 -8.93 -14.81 4.41
N LYS A 37 -9.47 -13.81 3.72
CA LYS A 37 -9.17 -12.37 3.92
C LYS A 37 -10.46 -11.58 3.80
N ALA A 38 -10.59 -10.52 4.60
CA ALA A 38 -11.68 -9.59 4.46
C ALA A 38 -11.75 -9.03 3.03
N PRO A 39 -12.93 -8.90 2.42
CA PRO A 39 -13.06 -8.32 1.09
C PRO A 39 -12.53 -6.88 1.08
N HIS A 40 -11.76 -6.55 0.02
CA HIS A 40 -11.31 -5.17 -0.19
C HIS A 40 -12.51 -4.31 -0.63
N THR A 41 -13.03 -3.53 0.29
CA THR A 41 -14.10 -2.55 0.02
C THR A 41 -13.51 -1.19 -0.33
N SER A 42 -14.32 -0.30 -0.94
CA SER A 42 -13.92 1.10 -1.17
C SER A 42 -13.50 1.78 0.14
N SER A 43 -14.27 1.59 1.21
CA SER A 43 -13.95 2.12 2.54
C SER A 43 -12.63 1.61 3.10
N TYR A 44 -12.25 0.35 2.83
CA TYR A 44 -10.94 -0.17 3.18
C TYR A 44 -9.82 0.54 2.43
N ASN A 45 -9.99 0.75 1.13
CA ASN A 45 -9.00 1.46 0.30
C ASN A 45 -8.87 2.93 0.72
N GLU A 46 -9.96 3.59 1.06
CA GLU A 46 -9.97 4.96 1.61
C GLU A 46 -9.24 5.03 2.96
N ALA A 47 -9.55 4.11 3.88
CA ALA A 47 -8.88 4.04 5.18
C ALA A 47 -7.37 3.77 5.01
N LEU A 48 -6.99 2.89 4.08
CA LEU A 48 -5.59 2.61 3.75
C LEU A 48 -4.90 3.86 3.18
N ALA A 49 -5.54 4.59 2.29
CA ALA A 49 -5.02 5.84 1.73
C ALA A 49 -4.82 6.91 2.81
N LEU A 50 -5.77 7.04 3.75
CA LEU A 50 -5.67 7.96 4.88
C LEU A 50 -4.59 7.57 5.89
N SER A 51 -4.31 6.27 6.04
CA SER A 51 -3.27 5.76 6.95
C SER A 51 -1.85 5.90 6.41
N ARG A 52 -1.70 6.19 5.10
CA ARG A 52 -0.39 6.38 4.48
C ARG A 52 0.37 7.54 5.13
N GLY A 53 1.63 7.31 5.43
CA GLY A 53 2.54 8.34 5.89
C GLY A 53 2.84 9.40 4.81
N PRO A 54 3.52 10.49 5.18
CA PRO A 54 3.82 11.56 4.21
C PRO A 54 4.70 11.10 3.05
N ILE A 55 5.57 10.11 3.25
CA ILE A 55 6.43 9.55 2.21
C ILE A 55 5.61 8.74 1.22
N GLU A 56 4.78 7.81 1.72
CA GLU A 56 3.93 6.96 0.88
C GLU A 56 2.94 7.79 0.05
N ARG A 57 2.39 8.85 0.63
CA ARG A 57 1.53 9.79 -0.09
C ARG A 57 2.29 10.50 -1.19
N GLY A 58 3.48 11.04 -0.86
CA GLY A 58 4.32 11.70 -1.84
C GLY A 58 4.73 10.80 -3.00
N VAL A 59 5.04 9.53 -2.73
CA VAL A 59 5.35 8.54 -3.77
C VAL A 59 4.12 8.21 -4.61
N ALA A 60 2.94 8.04 -4.00
CA ALA A 60 1.70 7.77 -4.73
C ALA A 60 1.35 8.91 -5.70
N ASP A 61 1.41 10.17 -5.21
CA ASP A 61 1.22 11.37 -6.05
C ASP A 61 2.22 11.39 -7.22
N ALA A 62 3.51 11.12 -6.94
CA ALA A 62 4.56 11.14 -7.96
C ALA A 62 4.38 10.06 -9.04
N VAL A 63 3.83 8.90 -8.67
CA VAL A 63 3.46 7.82 -9.60
C VAL A 63 2.26 8.23 -10.44
N GLU A 64 1.24 8.84 -9.84
CA GLU A 64 0.04 9.33 -10.53
C GLU A 64 0.40 10.44 -11.52
N ASP A 65 1.24 11.38 -11.11
CA ASP A 65 1.73 12.48 -11.94
C ASP A 65 2.75 12.02 -13.02
N GLY A 66 3.21 10.77 -12.95
CA GLY A 66 4.21 10.23 -13.87
C GLY A 66 5.53 10.97 -13.84
N LEU A 67 5.99 11.36 -12.65
CA LEU A 67 7.26 12.09 -12.49
C LEU A 67 8.46 11.23 -12.88
N ALA A 68 9.58 11.88 -13.20
CA ALA A 68 10.83 11.19 -13.53
C ALA A 68 11.28 10.27 -12.38
N GLY A 69 11.51 8.99 -12.69
CA GLY A 69 11.82 7.95 -11.70
C GLY A 69 10.61 7.22 -11.09
N PHE A 70 9.37 7.57 -11.55
CA PHE A 70 8.11 6.96 -11.09
C PHE A 70 7.22 6.47 -12.24
N ARG A 71 7.73 6.35 -13.45
CA ARG A 71 6.97 6.00 -14.66
C ARG A 71 6.96 4.51 -14.93
N GLY A 72 5.94 4.05 -15.66
CA GLY A 72 5.88 2.69 -16.20
C GLY A 72 5.88 1.58 -15.16
N GLY A 73 5.44 1.86 -13.93
CA GLY A 73 5.46 0.90 -12.82
C GLY A 73 6.81 0.81 -12.11
N TRP A 74 7.79 1.66 -12.48
CA TRP A 74 9.11 1.72 -11.86
C TRP A 74 9.20 2.78 -10.77
N ILE A 75 9.98 2.47 -9.72
CA ILE A 75 10.38 3.44 -8.70
C ILE A 75 11.88 3.33 -8.47
N SER A 76 12.57 4.48 -8.53
CA SER A 76 13.96 4.64 -8.11
C SER A 76 14.02 5.20 -6.70
N VAL A 77 14.76 4.57 -5.79
CA VAL A 77 14.95 5.08 -4.42
C VAL A 77 15.59 6.47 -4.42
N GLN A 78 16.46 6.76 -5.39
CA GLN A 78 17.04 8.08 -5.55
C GLN A 78 15.98 9.13 -5.92
N ALA A 79 15.02 8.79 -6.79
CA ALA A 79 13.91 9.68 -7.10
C ALA A 79 13.03 9.94 -5.86
N VAL A 80 12.81 8.93 -5.02
CA VAL A 80 12.10 9.11 -3.74
C VAL A 80 12.87 10.05 -2.81
N GLN A 81 14.19 9.91 -2.71
CA GLN A 81 15.03 10.82 -1.90
C GLN A 81 14.90 12.28 -2.35
N ARG A 82 14.94 12.52 -3.66
CA ARG A 82 14.76 13.87 -4.23
C ARG A 82 13.37 14.42 -3.94
N LEU A 83 12.34 13.62 -4.17
CA LEU A 83 10.96 13.98 -3.86
C LEU A 83 10.81 14.43 -2.40
N MET A 84 11.49 13.74 -1.46
CA MET A 84 11.45 14.13 -0.05
C MET A 84 12.10 15.49 0.19
N VAL A 85 13.22 15.76 -0.46
CA VAL A 85 13.88 17.08 -0.38
C VAL A 85 12.97 18.16 -0.94
N ASP A 86 12.41 17.94 -2.13
CA ASP A 86 11.54 18.91 -2.83
C ASP A 86 10.27 19.22 -2.04
N LYS A 87 9.66 18.19 -1.44
CA LYS A 87 8.46 18.34 -0.58
C LYS A 87 8.80 18.72 0.86
N SER A 88 10.06 19.00 1.21
CA SER A 88 10.51 19.28 2.57
C SER A 88 10.12 18.22 3.61
N ILE A 89 10.04 16.98 3.19
CA ILE A 89 9.78 15.82 4.04
C ILE A 89 11.11 15.41 4.70
N ARG A 90 11.06 15.06 5.98
CA ARG A 90 12.25 14.58 6.69
C ARG A 90 12.90 13.39 5.97
N THR A 91 14.16 13.53 5.62
CA THR A 91 14.93 12.46 5.00
C THR A 91 15.12 11.28 5.94
N VAL A 92 14.98 10.08 5.42
CA VAL A 92 15.22 8.82 6.12
C VAL A 92 16.28 8.01 5.38
N SER A 93 16.79 6.93 5.99
CA SER A 93 17.80 6.10 5.35
C SER A 93 17.29 5.43 4.06
N ALA A 94 18.19 5.13 3.13
CA ALA A 94 17.84 4.41 1.91
C ALA A 94 17.17 3.06 2.21
N ALA A 95 17.65 2.35 3.24
CA ALA A 95 17.05 1.07 3.66
C ALA A 95 15.59 1.25 4.15
N THR A 96 15.30 2.34 4.85
CA THR A 96 13.93 2.66 5.26
C THR A 96 13.04 2.96 4.06
N LEU A 97 13.54 3.71 3.08
CA LEU A 97 12.80 4.00 1.83
C LEU A 97 12.53 2.73 1.03
N GLU A 98 13.50 1.84 0.94
CA GLU A 98 13.33 0.54 0.29
C GLU A 98 12.20 -0.26 0.95
N GLY A 99 12.18 -0.34 2.29
CA GLY A 99 11.10 -1.01 3.03
C GLY A 99 9.73 -0.37 2.81
N ILE A 100 9.66 0.97 2.70
CA ILE A 100 8.41 1.68 2.40
C ILE A 100 7.92 1.33 0.99
N VAL A 101 8.80 1.36 0.00
CA VAL A 101 8.45 1.03 -1.39
C VAL A 101 8.02 -0.44 -1.51
N GLU A 102 8.67 -1.37 -0.79
CA GLU A 102 8.25 -2.77 -0.72
C GLU A 102 6.86 -2.92 -0.06
N ALA A 103 6.60 -2.19 1.01
CA ALA A 103 5.30 -2.19 1.68
C ALA A 103 4.17 -1.64 0.78
N MET A 104 4.49 -0.77 -0.17
CA MET A 104 3.56 -0.29 -1.20
C MET A 104 3.29 -1.32 -2.32
N GLY A 105 3.90 -2.51 -2.27
CA GLY A 105 3.68 -3.61 -3.20
C GLY A 105 4.69 -3.70 -4.35
N TYR A 106 5.70 -2.83 -4.37
CA TYR A 106 6.76 -2.88 -5.38
C TYR A 106 7.81 -3.94 -5.01
N LYS A 107 8.35 -4.62 -5.99
CA LYS A 107 9.37 -5.65 -5.82
C LYS A 107 10.73 -5.13 -6.28
N ARG A 108 11.76 -5.43 -5.50
CA ARG A 108 13.13 -5.04 -5.83
C ARG A 108 13.63 -5.78 -7.06
N MET A 109 14.09 -5.02 -8.05
CA MET A 109 14.65 -5.55 -9.31
C MET A 109 16.17 -5.46 -9.35
N GLY A 110 16.78 -4.50 -8.66
CA GLY A 110 18.23 -4.34 -8.61
C GLY A 110 18.69 -3.40 -7.50
N ARG A 111 19.87 -3.68 -6.93
CA ARG A 111 20.43 -2.90 -5.81
C ARG A 111 21.21 -1.67 -6.24
N SER A 112 21.77 -1.70 -7.44
CA SER A 112 22.73 -0.69 -7.90
C SER A 112 22.67 -0.58 -9.40
N VAL A 113 21.52 -0.12 -9.90
CA VAL A 113 21.31 0.10 -11.33
C VAL A 113 21.61 1.56 -11.64
N ARG A 114 22.24 1.84 -12.77
CA ARG A 114 22.44 3.22 -13.22
C ARG A 114 21.10 3.82 -13.57
N CYS A 115 20.72 4.85 -12.82
CA CYS A 115 19.56 5.68 -13.10
C CYS A 115 20.06 6.96 -13.76
N TYR A 116 19.69 7.18 -14.99
CA TYR A 116 19.96 8.43 -15.70
C TYR A 116 18.84 9.44 -15.44
N LEU A 117 18.67 9.86 -14.17
CA LEU A 117 17.97 11.10 -13.92
C LEU A 117 18.87 12.23 -14.39
N GLN A 118 18.34 13.21 -15.12
CA GLN A 118 19.10 14.24 -15.85
C GLN A 118 20.23 14.92 -15.06
N GLU A 119 20.16 14.96 -13.76
CA GLU A 119 21.11 15.67 -12.90
C GLU A 119 22.21 14.79 -12.29
N ASP A 120 22.02 13.45 -12.25
CA ASP A 120 22.99 12.51 -11.66
C ASP A 120 23.49 11.47 -12.66
N ARG A 121 24.34 11.89 -13.57
CA ARG A 121 24.94 11.02 -14.61
C ARG A 121 25.70 9.80 -14.07
N ASN A 122 26.00 9.74 -12.78
CA ASN A 122 26.71 8.65 -12.12
C ASN A 122 25.94 8.00 -10.97
N GLY A 123 24.70 8.39 -10.73
CA GLY A 123 23.88 7.85 -9.63
C GLY A 123 23.55 6.38 -9.84
N ARG A 124 23.81 5.58 -8.83
CA ARG A 124 23.31 4.20 -8.75
C ARG A 124 22.22 4.13 -7.70
N SER A 125 21.11 3.54 -8.06
CA SER A 125 19.94 3.42 -7.16
C SER A 125 19.42 2.02 -7.08
N ALA A 126 18.76 1.70 -5.99
CA ALA A 126 17.89 0.54 -5.94
C ALA A 126 16.62 0.83 -6.76
N LEU A 127 16.22 -0.16 -7.54
CA LEU A 127 15.06 -0.09 -8.42
C LEU A 127 14.01 -1.08 -8.00
N PHE A 128 12.78 -0.62 -8.13
CA PHE A 128 11.58 -1.39 -7.81
C PHE A 128 10.59 -1.34 -8.98
N HIS A 129 9.81 -2.41 -9.14
CA HIS A 129 8.75 -2.51 -10.12
C HIS A 129 7.53 -3.21 -9.53
N LEU A 130 6.33 -2.81 -9.95
CA LEU A 130 5.09 -3.46 -9.54
C LEU A 130 5.07 -4.94 -9.94
N ASP A 131 5.51 -5.23 -11.17
CA ASP A 131 5.71 -6.61 -11.62
C ASP A 131 7.17 -7.03 -11.39
N GLY A 132 7.38 -7.92 -10.41
CA GLY A 132 8.70 -8.43 -10.08
C GLY A 132 9.35 -9.31 -11.15
N SER A 133 8.67 -9.63 -12.24
CA SER A 133 9.19 -10.37 -13.40
C SER A 133 9.55 -9.47 -14.58
N ALA A 134 9.39 -8.15 -14.44
CA ALA A 134 9.71 -7.21 -15.51
C ALA A 134 11.18 -7.33 -15.95
N PRO A 135 11.48 -7.40 -17.27
CA PRO A 135 12.85 -7.49 -17.75
C PRO A 135 13.68 -6.26 -17.39
N VAL A 136 14.94 -6.48 -17.00
CA VAL A 136 15.87 -5.40 -16.63
C VAL A 136 16.17 -4.45 -17.81
N GLU A 137 16.03 -4.94 -19.04
CA GLU A 137 16.20 -4.16 -20.25
C GLU A 137 15.19 -3.01 -20.41
N TRP A 138 14.08 -3.05 -19.66
CA TRP A 138 13.09 -1.98 -19.63
C TRP A 138 13.56 -0.71 -18.88
N TYR A 139 14.74 -0.76 -18.28
CA TYR A 139 15.34 0.38 -17.57
C TYR A 139 16.05 1.38 -18.47
N GLY A 140 15.79 1.40 -19.74
CA GLY A 140 16.41 2.38 -20.64
C GLY A 140 15.78 3.77 -20.50
N PRO A 141 16.49 4.82 -20.98
CA PRO A 141 16.00 6.21 -20.97
C PRO A 141 14.66 6.39 -21.68
N GLN A 142 14.23 5.46 -22.50
CA GLN A 142 12.98 5.53 -23.27
C GLN A 142 11.72 5.07 -22.50
N GLN A 143 11.85 4.44 -21.34
CA GLN A 143 10.73 3.74 -20.72
C GLN A 143 10.40 4.10 -19.28
N GLY A 144 10.99 5.04 -18.66
CA GLY A 144 10.59 5.35 -17.29
C GLY A 144 11.52 6.24 -16.52
N TYR A 145 12.64 6.55 -17.04
CA TYR A 145 13.67 7.33 -16.37
C TYR A 145 13.82 8.76 -16.85
N GLU A 146 13.16 9.13 -17.92
CA GLU A 146 13.09 10.50 -18.43
C GLU A 146 11.83 11.22 -17.99
#